data_a13a1273ff26a756e6cf079312ab50da
#
_entry.id   a13a1273ff26a756e6cf079312ab50da
#
_cell.length_a   1.000
_cell.length_b   1.000
_cell.length_c   1.000
_cell.angle_alpha   90.00
_cell.angle_beta   90.00
_cell.angle_gamma   90.00
#
_symmetry.space_group_name_H-M   'P 1'
#
loop_
_entity.id
_entity.type
_entity.pdbx_description
1 polymer ?
#
loop_
_entity_poly.entity_id
_entity_poly.type
_entity_poly.pdbx_seq_one_letter_code
_entity_poly.pdbx_strand_id
1 'polypeptide(L)'
;MSEAYIIDAIRTPRGKGKKDGSLHEVKPITLLTTLLNELQQRHQLDTSKVDDIVLGCVTPIGDQGGDIAKTVAIAAGWNDDVAGVQINRFCASGLEAVNLAAQKVRSGWEDLVVAGGVESMSRVPMGSDGGPWALDPETNLKSNFVPQGVGADLIATLDGY
;
A
#
# COMPACT_ATOMS: atom_id res chain seq x y z
N MET A 1 21.03 0.69 19.94
CA MET A 1 19.90 0.51 19.01
C MET A 1 20.33 1.13 17.70
N SER A 2 20.25 0.37 16.61
CA SER A 2 20.50 0.92 15.28
C SER A 2 19.43 1.96 14.93
N GLU A 3 19.81 2.97 14.18
CA GLU A 3 18.85 3.95 13.65
C GLU A 3 18.42 3.57 12.25
N ALA A 4 17.19 3.90 11.87
CA ALA A 4 16.69 3.74 10.51
C ALA A 4 16.61 5.11 9.85
N TYR A 5 17.12 5.21 8.63
CA TYR A 5 17.14 6.45 7.86
C TYR A 5 16.28 6.31 6.61
N ILE A 6 15.55 7.36 6.27
CA ILE A 6 14.89 7.48 4.96
C ILE A 6 15.92 8.05 3.99
N ILE A 7 16.30 7.25 3.00
CA ILE A 7 17.34 7.61 2.03
C ILE A 7 16.72 8.39 0.87
N ASP A 8 15.54 7.98 0.40
CA ASP A 8 14.81 8.64 -0.69
C ASP A 8 13.29 8.43 -0.54
N ALA A 9 12.51 9.27 -1.18
CA ALA A 9 11.06 9.15 -1.23
C ALA A 9 10.55 9.63 -2.60
N ILE A 10 9.92 8.73 -3.34
CA ILE A 10 9.40 9.01 -4.68
C ILE A 10 7.94 8.59 -4.80
N ARG A 11 7.23 9.16 -5.76
CA ARG A 11 5.84 8.83 -6.05
C ARG A 11 5.49 9.03 -7.52
N THR A 12 4.46 8.34 -7.97
CA THR A 12 3.77 8.66 -9.22
C THR A 12 2.86 9.88 -9.05
N PRO A 13 2.43 10.53 -10.14
CA PRO A 13 1.27 11.43 -10.09
C PRO A 13 0.05 10.70 -9.51
N ARG A 14 -0.84 11.46 -8.86
CA ARG A 14 -2.11 10.93 -8.35
C ARG A 14 -3.20 11.09 -9.41
N GLY A 15 -3.90 10.00 -9.72
CA GLY A 15 -5.07 9.99 -10.57
C GLY A 15 -6.38 10.00 -9.76
N LYS A 16 -7.48 10.36 -10.43
CA LYS A 16 -8.84 10.22 -9.88
C LYS A 16 -9.20 8.74 -9.78
N GLY A 17 -9.74 8.31 -8.64
CA GLY A 17 -10.14 6.92 -8.38
C GLY A 17 -11.45 6.51 -9.05
N LYS A 18 -11.66 6.88 -10.33
CA LYS A 18 -12.84 6.56 -11.13
C LYS A 18 -12.42 6.11 -12.53
N LYS A 19 -13.32 5.45 -13.27
CA LYS A 19 -13.04 4.92 -14.61
C LYS A 19 -12.58 5.99 -15.63
N ASP A 20 -12.98 7.24 -15.44
CA ASP A 20 -12.54 8.39 -16.22
C ASP A 20 -11.23 9.03 -15.71
N GLY A 21 -10.58 8.42 -14.71
CA GLY A 21 -9.31 8.90 -14.17
C GLY A 21 -8.13 8.68 -15.11
N SER A 22 -7.20 9.63 -15.12
CA SER A 22 -6.03 9.63 -16.02
C SER A 22 -5.11 8.41 -15.89
N LEU A 23 -5.14 7.72 -14.75
CA LEU A 23 -4.33 6.52 -14.49
C LEU A 23 -5.15 5.22 -14.59
N HIS A 24 -6.41 5.26 -15.04
CA HIS A 24 -7.26 4.07 -15.13
C HIS A 24 -6.65 2.97 -16.02
N GLU A 25 -6.06 3.35 -17.15
CA GLU A 25 -5.45 2.40 -18.07
C GLU A 25 -4.09 1.88 -17.61
N VAL A 26 -3.51 2.47 -16.56
CA VAL A 26 -2.23 2.05 -16.01
C VAL A 26 -2.46 1.00 -14.91
N LYS A 27 -1.90 -0.19 -15.09
CA LYS A 27 -2.01 -1.27 -14.10
C LYS A 27 -1.28 -0.90 -12.80
N PRO A 28 -1.80 -1.30 -11.61
CA PRO A 28 -1.11 -1.08 -10.34
C PRO A 28 0.33 -1.59 -10.35
N ILE A 29 0.56 -2.75 -10.92
CA ILE A 29 1.91 -3.33 -11.03
C ILE A 29 2.84 -2.43 -11.86
N THR A 30 2.34 -1.78 -12.92
CA THR A 30 3.14 -0.86 -13.74
C THR A 30 3.50 0.42 -12.97
N LEU A 31 2.58 0.94 -12.15
CA LEU A 31 2.87 2.08 -11.28
C LEU A 31 4.02 1.76 -10.33
N LEU A 32 3.98 0.58 -9.71
CA LEU A 32 5.01 0.14 -8.77
C LEU A 32 6.35 -0.16 -9.47
N THR A 33 6.35 -0.89 -10.60
CA THR A 33 7.60 -1.19 -11.33
C THR A 33 8.29 0.08 -11.81
N THR A 34 7.53 1.10 -12.20
CA THR A 34 8.08 2.41 -12.56
C THR A 34 8.86 3.03 -11.38
N LEU A 35 8.32 2.95 -10.17
CA LEU A 35 8.99 3.47 -8.97
C LEU A 35 10.22 2.64 -8.60
N LEU A 36 10.13 1.31 -8.62
CA LEU A 36 11.28 0.45 -8.32
C LEU A 36 12.43 0.66 -9.31
N ASN A 37 12.11 0.75 -10.60
CA ASN A 37 13.10 1.04 -11.63
C ASN A 37 13.75 2.41 -11.45
N GLU A 38 12.97 3.43 -11.10
CA GLU A 38 13.48 4.77 -10.80
C GLU A 38 14.42 4.76 -9.59
N LEU A 39 14.06 4.08 -8.50
CA LEU A 39 14.94 3.93 -7.32
C LEU A 39 16.23 3.23 -7.70
N GLN A 40 16.13 2.12 -8.44
CA GLN A 40 17.30 1.38 -8.88
C GLN A 40 18.24 2.22 -9.75
N GLN A 41 17.70 2.94 -10.72
CA GLN A 41 18.48 3.79 -11.61
C GLN A 41 19.11 4.97 -10.88
N ARG A 42 18.33 5.67 -10.04
CA ARG A 42 18.74 6.86 -9.31
C ARG A 42 19.90 6.60 -8.37
N HIS A 43 19.86 5.48 -7.70
CA HIS A 43 20.86 5.12 -6.69
C HIS A 43 21.87 4.07 -7.17
N GLN A 44 21.80 3.63 -8.43
CA GLN A 44 22.58 2.50 -8.93
C GLN A 44 22.48 1.31 -7.97
N LEU A 45 21.25 1.07 -7.49
CA LEU A 45 20.97 0.13 -6.41
C LEU A 45 21.25 -1.30 -6.85
N ASP A 46 22.12 -1.97 -6.11
CA ASP A 46 22.30 -3.42 -6.18
C ASP A 46 21.10 -4.06 -5.44
N THR A 47 20.16 -4.59 -6.22
CA THR A 47 18.93 -5.14 -5.69
C THR A 47 19.12 -6.40 -4.86
N SER A 48 20.27 -7.08 -4.98
CA SER A 48 20.62 -8.22 -4.11
C SER A 48 20.85 -7.84 -2.64
N LYS A 49 20.95 -6.54 -2.35
CA LYS A 49 21.10 -6.01 -1.00
C LYS A 49 19.79 -5.55 -0.37
N VAL A 50 18.70 -5.64 -1.12
CA VAL A 50 17.38 -5.31 -0.59
C VAL A 50 16.80 -6.55 0.08
N ASP A 51 16.53 -6.46 1.37
CA ASP A 51 16.02 -7.58 2.17
C ASP A 51 14.53 -7.79 1.95
N ASP A 52 13.76 -6.69 1.93
CA ASP A 52 12.30 -6.78 1.83
C ASP A 52 11.67 -5.55 1.16
N ILE A 53 10.50 -5.77 0.61
CA ILE A 53 9.58 -4.73 0.12
C ILE A 53 8.28 -4.81 0.91
N VAL A 54 7.97 -3.78 1.70
CA VAL A 54 6.75 -3.69 2.49
C VAL A 54 5.78 -2.73 1.79
N LEU A 55 4.67 -3.25 1.25
CA LEU A 55 3.68 -2.42 0.55
C LEU A 55 2.32 -2.42 1.23
N GLY A 56 1.81 -1.22 1.49
CA GLY A 56 0.43 -0.98 1.89
C GLY A 56 -0.52 -1.10 0.69
N CYS A 57 -1.56 -1.93 0.84
CA CYS A 57 -2.65 -2.01 -0.12
C CYS A 57 -3.93 -2.39 0.61
N VAL A 58 -4.97 -1.56 0.49
CA VAL A 58 -6.21 -1.74 1.26
C VAL A 58 -7.11 -2.79 0.63
N THR A 59 -7.15 -2.84 -0.70
CA THR A 59 -8.02 -3.76 -1.44
C THR A 59 -7.18 -4.76 -2.25
N PRO A 60 -6.59 -5.78 -1.59
CA PRO A 60 -5.60 -6.69 -2.17
C PRO A 60 -6.23 -7.81 -3.02
N ILE A 61 -7.04 -7.44 -3.98
CA ILE A 61 -7.71 -8.37 -4.90
C ILE A 61 -7.49 -7.96 -6.37
N GLY A 62 -7.79 -8.86 -7.30
CA GLY A 62 -7.66 -8.61 -8.73
C GLY A 62 -6.26 -8.10 -9.09
N ASP A 63 -6.17 -6.95 -9.75
CA ASP A 63 -4.92 -6.34 -10.19
C ASP A 63 -3.95 -5.96 -9.03
N GLN A 64 -4.43 -5.96 -7.79
CA GLN A 64 -3.67 -5.64 -6.57
C GLN A 64 -3.47 -6.85 -5.65
N GLY A 65 -3.94 -8.03 -6.09
CA GLY A 65 -3.85 -9.27 -5.31
C GLY A 65 -2.51 -10.01 -5.47
N GLY A 66 -2.44 -11.18 -4.83
CA GLY A 66 -1.33 -12.11 -5.00
C GLY A 66 0.01 -11.61 -4.45
N ASP A 67 0.01 -10.93 -3.30
CA ASP A 67 1.19 -10.27 -2.76
C ASP A 67 1.90 -9.39 -3.78
N ILE A 68 1.31 -8.24 -4.04
CA ILE A 68 1.83 -7.32 -5.05
C ILE A 68 3.24 -6.82 -4.72
N ALA A 69 3.68 -6.91 -3.47
CA ALA A 69 5.03 -6.52 -3.06
C ALA A 69 6.08 -7.48 -3.62
N LYS A 70 5.89 -8.80 -3.45
CA LYS A 70 6.77 -9.78 -4.09
C LYS A 70 6.63 -9.78 -5.60
N THR A 71 5.39 -9.68 -6.09
CA THR A 71 5.11 -9.68 -7.53
C THR A 71 5.79 -8.51 -8.24
N VAL A 72 5.85 -7.32 -7.62
CA VAL A 72 6.52 -6.17 -8.25
C VAL A 72 8.04 -6.31 -8.29
N ALA A 73 8.67 -6.92 -7.29
CA ALA A 73 10.11 -7.21 -7.31
C ALA A 73 10.47 -8.06 -8.54
N ILE A 74 9.72 -9.13 -8.77
CA ILE A 74 9.88 -10.01 -9.92
C ILE A 74 9.61 -9.25 -11.23
N ALA A 75 8.52 -8.50 -11.30
CA ALA A 75 8.13 -7.76 -12.49
C ALA A 75 9.11 -6.63 -12.86
N ALA A 76 9.81 -6.07 -11.88
CA ALA A 76 10.87 -5.08 -12.07
C ALA A 76 12.23 -5.70 -12.42
N GLY A 77 12.34 -7.04 -12.39
CA GLY A 77 13.59 -7.74 -12.63
C GLY A 77 14.62 -7.60 -11.51
N TRP A 78 14.15 -7.35 -10.29
CA TRP A 78 15.00 -7.31 -9.10
C TRP A 78 15.48 -8.71 -8.72
N ASN A 79 16.47 -8.78 -7.86
CA ASN A 79 17.04 -10.06 -7.42
C ASN A 79 15.95 -10.97 -6.81
N ASP A 80 16.02 -12.26 -7.09
CA ASP A 80 15.00 -13.23 -6.67
C ASP A 80 14.92 -13.41 -5.15
N ASP A 81 15.98 -13.08 -4.42
CA ASP A 81 16.04 -13.17 -2.95
C ASP A 81 15.28 -12.03 -2.26
N VAL A 82 14.93 -10.95 -2.98
CA VAL A 82 14.15 -9.84 -2.40
C VAL A 82 12.81 -10.37 -1.94
N ALA A 83 12.56 -10.29 -0.64
CA ALA A 83 11.27 -10.64 -0.07
C ALA A 83 10.21 -9.57 -0.37
N GLY A 84 8.95 -9.88 -0.12
CA GLY A 84 7.87 -8.93 -0.26
C GLY A 84 6.72 -9.27 0.68
N VAL A 85 6.14 -8.26 1.30
CA VAL A 85 4.95 -8.40 2.13
C VAL A 85 3.95 -7.28 1.86
N GLN A 86 2.72 -7.68 1.65
CA GLN A 86 1.60 -6.77 1.49
C GLN A 86 0.83 -6.65 2.80
N ILE A 87 0.57 -5.42 3.22
CA ILE A 87 -0.12 -5.14 4.49
C ILE A 87 -1.36 -4.28 4.28
N ASN A 88 -2.31 -4.43 5.19
CA ASN A 88 -3.51 -3.61 5.24
C ASN A 88 -3.73 -3.05 6.65
N ARG A 89 -3.73 -1.72 6.75
CA ARG A 89 -4.17 -0.95 7.91
C ARG A 89 -5.07 0.19 7.43
N PHE A 90 -5.98 -0.14 6.51
CA PHE A 90 -6.88 0.84 5.86
C PHE A 90 -6.11 2.06 5.34
N CYS A 91 -6.64 3.27 5.52
CA CYS A 91 -6.03 4.50 5.02
C CYS A 91 -4.61 4.77 5.55
N ALA A 92 -4.18 4.08 6.61
CA ALA A 92 -2.84 4.18 7.18
C ALA A 92 -1.85 3.13 6.64
N SER A 93 -2.24 2.31 5.65
CA SER A 93 -1.40 1.20 5.17
C SER A 93 -0.01 1.64 4.68
N GLY A 94 0.06 2.75 3.95
CA GLY A 94 1.34 3.28 3.48
C GLY A 94 2.24 3.77 4.62
N LEU A 95 1.66 4.46 5.62
CA LEU A 95 2.41 4.88 6.81
C LEU A 95 2.88 3.67 7.62
N GLU A 96 2.03 2.66 7.78
CA GLU A 96 2.37 1.43 8.49
C GLU A 96 3.50 0.67 7.77
N ALA A 97 3.51 0.64 6.45
CA ALA A 97 4.61 0.05 5.68
C ALA A 97 5.96 0.71 6.02
N VAL A 98 6.00 2.04 6.10
CA VAL A 98 7.20 2.78 6.52
C VAL A 98 7.58 2.48 7.96
N ASN A 99 6.61 2.43 8.87
CA ASN A 99 6.86 2.11 10.28
C ASN A 99 7.43 0.69 10.44
N LEU A 100 6.88 -0.30 9.73
CA LEU A 100 7.38 -1.67 9.76
C LEU A 100 8.80 -1.78 9.19
N ALA A 101 9.08 -1.14 8.06
CA ALA A 101 10.42 -1.10 7.49
C ALA A 101 11.42 -0.49 8.49
N ALA A 102 11.07 0.63 9.11
CA ALA A 102 11.91 1.25 10.13
C ALA A 102 12.13 0.34 11.35
N GLN A 103 11.12 -0.40 11.78
CA GLN A 103 11.23 -1.39 12.86
C GLN A 103 12.14 -2.55 12.48
N LYS A 104 12.02 -3.09 11.25
CA LYS A 104 12.88 -4.16 10.74
C LYS A 104 14.35 -3.75 10.76
N VAL A 105 14.68 -2.57 10.23
CA VAL A 105 16.06 -2.03 10.25
C VAL A 105 16.54 -1.75 11.68
N ARG A 106 15.71 -1.13 12.52
CA ARG A 106 16.10 -0.83 13.91
C ARG A 106 16.27 -2.06 14.78
N SER A 107 15.60 -3.16 14.47
CA SER A 107 15.77 -4.43 15.18
C SER A 107 17.10 -5.11 14.83
N GLY A 108 17.76 -4.71 13.75
CA GLY A 108 18.94 -5.37 13.20
C GLY A 108 18.63 -6.66 12.46
N TRP A 109 17.35 -6.91 12.13
CA TRP A 109 16.92 -8.06 11.35
C TRP A 109 17.22 -7.87 9.86
N GLU A 110 17.02 -6.66 9.36
CA GLU A 110 17.21 -6.27 7.97
C GLU A 110 18.01 -4.98 7.89
N ASP A 111 18.77 -4.78 6.81
CA ASP A 111 19.63 -3.61 6.61
C ASP A 111 19.03 -2.60 5.62
N LEU A 112 18.35 -3.09 4.59
CA LEU A 112 17.77 -2.25 3.52
C LEU A 112 16.38 -2.72 3.12
N VAL A 113 15.39 -1.89 3.40
CA VAL A 113 13.97 -2.18 3.13
C VAL A 113 13.35 -1.09 2.28
N VAL A 114 12.58 -1.49 1.29
CA VAL A 114 11.72 -0.58 0.51
C VAL A 114 10.31 -0.59 1.09
N ALA A 115 9.78 0.57 1.41
CA ALA A 115 8.42 0.72 1.93
C ALA A 115 7.59 1.64 1.07
N GLY A 116 6.32 1.32 0.89
CA GLY A 116 5.43 2.17 0.09
C GLY A 116 4.00 1.66 0.07
N GLY A 117 3.31 1.90 -1.03
CA GLY A 117 1.96 1.40 -1.22
C GLY A 117 1.41 1.71 -2.60
N VAL A 118 0.32 1.05 -2.92
CA VAL A 118 -0.45 1.26 -4.14
C VAL A 118 -1.94 1.10 -3.85
N GLU A 119 -2.73 1.95 -4.49
CA GLU A 119 -4.19 1.82 -4.47
C GLU A 119 -4.77 2.39 -5.76
N SER A 120 -5.20 1.53 -6.66
CA SER A 120 -5.83 1.92 -7.92
C SER A 120 -7.35 1.77 -7.84
N MET A 121 -8.01 2.66 -7.11
CA MET A 121 -9.46 2.62 -6.88
C MET A 121 -10.29 2.74 -8.16
N SER A 122 -9.72 3.22 -9.26
CA SER A 122 -10.39 3.25 -10.56
C SER A 122 -10.52 1.86 -11.20
N ARG A 123 -9.59 0.92 -10.88
CA ARG A 123 -9.55 -0.46 -11.37
C ARG A 123 -10.07 -1.45 -10.35
N VAL A 124 -9.72 -1.27 -9.09
CA VAL A 124 -10.15 -2.08 -7.95
C VAL A 124 -10.93 -1.17 -7.00
N PRO A 125 -12.26 -1.12 -7.12
CA PRO A 125 -13.09 -0.21 -6.32
C PRO A 125 -12.96 -0.46 -4.82
N MET A 126 -13.05 0.60 -4.02
CA MET A 126 -13.05 0.53 -2.57
C MET A 126 -14.15 -0.42 -2.07
N GLY A 127 -13.79 -1.31 -1.14
CA GLY A 127 -14.71 -2.27 -0.54
C GLY A 127 -15.00 -3.50 -1.38
N SER A 128 -14.37 -3.68 -2.56
CA SER A 128 -14.55 -4.88 -3.37
C SER A 128 -13.88 -6.13 -2.79
N ASP A 129 -13.04 -5.98 -1.78
CA ASP A 129 -12.50 -7.07 -0.96
C ASP A 129 -13.53 -7.62 0.06
N GLY A 130 -14.64 -6.92 0.26
CA GLY A 130 -15.69 -7.33 1.18
C GLY A 130 -15.30 -7.16 2.65
N GLY A 131 -15.63 -8.16 3.45
CA GLY A 131 -15.30 -8.20 4.86
C GLY A 131 -16.52 -8.39 5.76
N PRO A 132 -16.35 -9.00 6.96
CA PRO A 132 -17.48 -9.40 7.80
C PRO A 132 -18.31 -8.22 8.31
N TRP A 133 -17.70 -7.06 8.57
CA TRP A 133 -18.47 -5.89 9.02
C TRP A 133 -19.44 -5.33 7.97
N ALA A 134 -19.22 -5.62 6.67
CA ALA A 134 -20.13 -5.24 5.59
C ALA A 134 -21.05 -6.39 5.15
N LEU A 135 -20.59 -7.65 5.28
CA LEU A 135 -21.25 -8.81 4.70
C LEU A 135 -21.92 -9.72 5.73
N ASP A 136 -21.49 -9.67 6.99
CA ASP A 136 -22.06 -10.47 8.08
C ASP A 136 -22.90 -9.59 9.01
N PRO A 137 -24.23 -9.80 9.09
CA PRO A 137 -25.12 -8.96 9.90
C PRO A 137 -24.80 -8.96 11.40
N GLU A 138 -24.35 -10.09 11.93
CA GLU A 138 -24.00 -10.18 13.35
C GLU A 138 -22.76 -9.35 13.69
N THR A 139 -21.72 -9.47 12.88
CA THR A 139 -20.50 -8.70 13.02
C THR A 139 -20.74 -7.20 12.78
N ASN A 140 -21.56 -6.86 11.76
CA ASN A 140 -21.94 -5.48 11.51
C ASN A 140 -22.60 -4.84 12.72
N LEU A 141 -23.59 -5.52 13.32
CA LEU A 141 -24.29 -5.02 14.52
C LEU A 141 -23.34 -4.87 15.71
N LYS A 142 -22.46 -5.85 15.95
CA LYS A 142 -21.50 -5.80 17.05
C LYS A 142 -20.41 -4.75 16.90
N SER A 143 -19.98 -4.49 15.67
CA SER A 143 -18.94 -3.49 15.39
C SER A 143 -19.44 -2.05 15.39
N ASN A 144 -20.75 -1.84 15.36
CA ASN A 144 -21.38 -0.51 15.17
C ASN A 144 -20.79 0.20 13.93
N PHE A 145 -20.44 -0.57 12.91
CA PHE A 145 -19.79 0.00 11.74
C PHE A 145 -20.75 0.88 10.93
N VAL A 146 -20.29 2.09 10.68
CA VAL A 146 -20.93 3.02 9.73
C VAL A 146 -19.87 3.60 8.79
N PRO A 147 -20.19 3.85 7.52
CA PRO A 147 -19.27 4.53 6.61
C PRO A 147 -18.84 5.89 7.16
N GLN A 148 -17.58 6.27 6.95
CA GLN A 148 -17.00 7.52 7.44
C GLN A 148 -17.82 8.77 7.06
N GLY A 149 -18.37 8.81 5.83
CA GLY A 149 -19.22 9.91 5.39
C GLY A 149 -20.47 10.09 6.25
N VAL A 150 -21.12 8.99 6.64
CA VAL A 150 -22.28 9.02 7.54
C VAL A 150 -21.88 9.57 8.92
N GLY A 151 -20.72 9.14 9.43
CA GLY A 151 -20.19 9.67 10.70
C GLY A 151 -19.88 11.18 10.63
N ALA A 152 -19.28 11.62 9.53
CA ALA A 152 -18.98 13.04 9.30
C ALA A 152 -20.24 13.89 9.20
N ASP A 153 -21.25 13.44 8.44
CA ASP A 153 -22.53 14.13 8.32
C ASP A 153 -23.28 14.20 9.65
N LEU A 154 -23.19 13.15 10.46
CA LEU A 154 -23.78 13.14 11.80
C LEU A 154 -23.12 14.17 12.71
N ILE A 155 -21.80 14.25 12.75
CA ILE A 155 -21.05 15.26 13.50
C ILE A 155 -21.46 16.66 13.04
N ALA A 156 -21.46 16.92 11.74
CA ALA A 156 -21.89 18.21 11.20
C ALA A 156 -23.33 18.57 11.63
N THR A 157 -24.22 17.59 11.64
CA THR A 157 -25.62 17.81 12.06
C THR A 157 -25.74 18.09 13.53
N LEU A 158 -25.04 17.34 14.39
CA LEU A 158 -25.15 17.47 15.85
C LEU A 158 -24.46 18.74 16.39
N ASP A 159 -23.33 19.11 15.79
CA ASP A 159 -22.50 20.22 16.25
C ASP A 159 -22.75 21.51 15.46
N GLY A 160 -23.59 21.47 14.42
CA GLY A 160 -24.05 22.65 13.69
C GLY A 160 -23.02 23.24 12.72
N TYR A 161 -22.17 22.38 12.11
CA TYR A 161 -21.22 22.79 11.07
C TYR A 161 -21.86 22.88 9.69
#